data_b32d004a8baa46c153600875634d1e1e
#
_entry.id   b32d004a8baa46c153600875634d1e1e
#
_cell.length_a   1.000
_cell.length_b   1.000
_cell.length_c   1.000
_cell.angle_alpha   90.00
_cell.angle_beta   90.00
_cell.angle_gamma   90.00
#
_symmetry.space_group_name_H-M   'P 1'
#
loop_
_entity.id
_entity.type
_entity.pdbx_description
1 polymer ?
#
loop_
_entity_poly.entity_id
_entity_poly.type
_entity_poly.pdbx_seq_one_letter_code
_entity_poly.pdbx_strand_id
1 'polypeptide(L)'
;MKLYSKYRIRIFFVILLIVLVFGIIFLRSIPSFGIKFNENNNLMNYLKISDEIYYRQTLNNCAPYAVMGIINILTGEIKDPEMLARETKWRIIKNLTFPQGLIDLLHKNNIKTKEYSLKIYSNNERIIWLKNQIDNRNPIILLVKVKNIQHYFTVIGYDKNGFMLYDSLQEKQNENTRKTIIDKKEYMGNRYYTNNEIINLWNDGGYKIFFKNWAVVCGKT
;
A
#
# COMPACT_ATOMS: atom_id res chain seq x y z
N MET A 1 -8.99 45.68 25.61
CA MET A 1 -8.04 45.60 24.47
C MET A 1 -7.02 44.46 24.53
N LYS A 2 -6.46 44.06 25.66
CA LYS A 2 -5.44 42.98 25.78
C LYS A 2 -5.95 41.54 25.52
N LEU A 3 -7.23 41.23 25.75
CA LEU A 3 -7.77 39.88 25.49
C LEU A 3 -7.88 39.58 23.98
N TYR A 4 -8.29 40.54 23.15
CA TYR A 4 -8.43 40.39 21.69
C TYR A 4 -7.08 40.08 21.00
N SER A 5 -5.98 40.63 21.51
CA SER A 5 -4.63 40.37 20.98
C SER A 5 -4.19 38.91 21.21
N LYS A 6 -4.46 38.35 22.40
CA LYS A 6 -4.08 36.94 22.70
C LYS A 6 -4.86 35.91 21.85
N TYR A 7 -6.14 36.18 21.54
CA TYR A 7 -6.92 35.31 20.66
C TYR A 7 -6.43 35.33 19.20
N ARG A 8 -6.10 36.50 18.68
CA ARG A 8 -5.51 36.64 17.33
C ARG A 8 -4.21 35.90 17.19
N ILE A 9 -3.34 35.98 18.17
CA ILE A 9 -2.05 35.26 18.19
C ILE A 9 -2.27 33.73 18.19
N ARG A 10 -3.19 33.22 19.01
CA ARG A 10 -3.50 31.79 19.05
C ARG A 10 -4.08 31.28 17.72
N ILE A 11 -5.00 32.01 17.12
CA ILE A 11 -5.57 31.69 15.81
C ILE A 11 -4.49 31.65 14.75
N PHE A 12 -3.58 32.64 14.74
CA PHE A 12 -2.44 32.69 13.82
C PHE A 12 -1.54 31.43 13.94
N PHE A 13 -1.19 31.03 15.16
CA PHE A 13 -0.38 29.82 15.38
C PHE A 13 -1.11 28.54 14.95
N VAL A 14 -2.41 28.44 15.17
CA VAL A 14 -3.21 27.29 14.72
C VAL A 14 -3.23 27.23 13.19
N ILE A 15 -3.46 28.36 12.51
CA ILE A 15 -3.43 28.43 11.05
C ILE A 15 -2.05 28.09 10.52
N LEU A 16 -0.98 28.63 11.12
CA LEU A 16 0.40 28.33 10.73
C LEU A 16 0.71 26.84 10.89
N LEU A 17 0.30 26.22 11.98
CA LEU A 17 0.47 24.79 12.22
C LEU A 17 -0.28 23.95 11.17
N ILE A 18 -1.51 24.32 10.85
CA ILE A 18 -2.30 23.67 9.80
C ILE A 18 -1.59 23.78 8.46
N VAL A 19 -1.11 24.96 8.09
CA VAL A 19 -0.38 25.20 6.81
C VAL A 19 0.92 24.39 6.78
N LEU A 20 1.66 24.31 7.88
CA LEU A 20 2.89 23.50 7.98
C LEU A 20 2.59 22.01 7.82
N VAL A 21 1.56 21.48 8.51
CA VAL A 21 1.15 20.08 8.40
C VAL A 21 0.69 19.75 6.98
N PHE A 22 -0.14 20.61 6.38
CA PHE A 22 -0.55 20.45 4.97
C PHE A 22 0.63 20.56 4.02
N GLY A 23 1.58 21.49 4.26
CA GLY A 23 2.80 21.64 3.49
C GLY A 23 3.65 20.36 3.49
N ILE A 24 3.86 19.76 4.66
CA ILE A 24 4.62 18.50 4.80
C ILE A 24 3.92 17.34 4.06
N ILE A 25 2.60 17.21 4.21
CA ILE A 25 1.82 16.19 3.53
C ILE A 25 1.84 16.40 2.01
N PHE A 26 1.75 17.65 1.56
CA PHE A 26 1.75 18.02 0.13
C PHE A 26 3.13 17.81 -0.52
N LEU A 27 4.21 18.17 0.16
CA LEU A 27 5.58 17.94 -0.32
C LEU A 27 5.91 16.46 -0.48
N ARG A 28 5.27 15.59 0.33
CA ARG A 28 5.44 14.15 0.23
C ARG A 28 4.65 13.50 -0.90
N SER A 29 3.58 14.11 -1.38
CA SER A 29 2.74 13.61 -2.48
C SER A 29 3.28 13.97 -3.87
N ILE A 30 4.60 14.00 -4.04
CA ILE A 30 5.23 14.37 -5.31
C ILE A 30 4.82 13.39 -6.40
N PRO A 31 4.20 13.86 -7.50
CA PRO A 31 3.89 13.00 -8.63
C PRO A 31 5.18 12.50 -9.28
N SER A 32 5.24 11.23 -9.62
CA SER A 32 6.36 10.69 -10.38
C SER A 32 6.21 11.05 -11.85
N PHE A 33 7.07 11.93 -12.35
CA PHE A 33 7.16 12.27 -13.78
C PHE A 33 8.16 11.35 -14.49
N GLY A 34 7.98 11.16 -15.79
CA GLY A 34 8.93 10.45 -16.65
C GLY A 34 8.98 8.92 -16.41
N ILE A 35 7.88 8.34 -15.98
CA ILE A 35 7.76 6.88 -15.88
C ILE A 35 7.78 6.30 -17.30
N LYS A 36 8.69 5.37 -17.55
CA LYS A 36 8.73 4.62 -18.80
C LYS A 36 7.80 3.40 -18.71
N PHE A 37 7.02 3.19 -19.74
CA PHE A 37 6.15 2.04 -19.89
C PHE A 37 6.73 1.17 -21.02
N ASN A 38 7.10 -0.05 -20.70
CA ASN A 38 7.51 -1.02 -21.72
C ASN A 38 6.34 -1.97 -21.92
N GLU A 39 5.80 -2.02 -23.12
CA GLU A 39 4.86 -3.08 -23.46
C GLU A 39 5.58 -4.42 -23.33
N ASN A 40 5.06 -5.28 -22.48
CA ASN A 40 5.60 -6.61 -22.26
C ASN A 40 4.56 -7.65 -22.69
N ASN A 41 5.01 -8.60 -23.48
CA ASN A 41 4.17 -9.67 -24.01
C ASN A 41 4.06 -10.88 -23.09
N ASN A 42 4.56 -10.79 -21.84
CA ASN A 42 4.40 -11.86 -20.87
C ASN A 42 2.92 -12.07 -20.56
N LEU A 43 2.44 -13.29 -20.74
CA LEU A 43 1.06 -13.66 -20.48
C LEU A 43 0.78 -13.73 -18.97
N MET A 44 1.77 -14.15 -18.21
CA MET A 44 1.69 -14.29 -16.74
C MET A 44 3.09 -14.19 -16.12
N ASN A 45 3.18 -13.52 -14.97
CA ASN A 45 4.36 -13.53 -14.11
C ASN A 45 3.98 -13.32 -12.65
N TYR A 46 4.78 -13.86 -11.71
CA TYR A 46 4.54 -13.69 -10.28
C TYR A 46 5.84 -13.80 -9.46
N LEU A 47 5.78 -13.24 -8.26
CA LEU A 47 6.79 -13.33 -7.21
C LEU A 47 6.38 -14.42 -6.24
N LYS A 48 7.36 -15.21 -5.78
CA LYS A 48 7.09 -16.28 -4.80
C LYS A 48 6.79 -15.67 -3.44
N ILE A 49 5.71 -16.13 -2.81
CA ILE A 49 5.30 -15.79 -1.46
C ILE A 49 4.83 -17.05 -0.75
N SER A 50 5.13 -17.20 0.55
CA SER A 50 4.67 -18.34 1.33
C SER A 50 3.18 -18.21 1.66
N ASP A 51 2.42 -19.29 1.51
CA ASP A 51 1.03 -19.37 1.93
C ASP A 51 0.87 -19.42 3.47
N GLU A 52 1.96 -19.72 4.16
CA GLU A 52 2.00 -19.65 5.63
C GLU A 52 1.70 -18.26 6.18
N ILE A 53 1.93 -17.19 5.40
CA ILE A 53 1.66 -15.80 5.82
C ILE A 53 0.26 -15.30 5.45
N TYR A 54 -0.60 -16.09 4.82
CA TYR A 54 -1.93 -15.63 4.42
C TYR A 54 -2.86 -15.50 5.63
N TYR A 55 -2.62 -14.45 6.43
CA TYR A 55 -3.39 -14.16 7.63
C TYR A 55 -4.36 -13.00 7.43
N ARG A 56 -5.54 -13.14 8.04
CA ARG A 56 -6.47 -12.03 8.24
C ARG A 56 -5.88 -11.05 9.25
N GLN A 57 -5.83 -9.78 8.87
CA GLN A 57 -5.38 -8.71 9.76
C GLN A 57 -6.27 -8.54 10.99
N THR A 58 -5.69 -8.07 12.07
CA THR A 58 -6.40 -7.46 13.18
C THR A 58 -6.82 -6.03 12.82
N LEU A 59 -7.55 -5.35 13.69
CA LEU A 59 -8.17 -4.05 13.43
C LEU A 59 -7.19 -3.07 12.77
N ASN A 60 -7.46 -2.71 11.51
CA ASN A 60 -6.73 -1.70 10.72
C ASN A 60 -5.20 -1.89 10.63
N ASN A 61 -4.72 -3.13 10.77
CA ASN A 61 -3.30 -3.48 10.66
C ASN A 61 -2.86 -3.82 9.23
N CYS A 62 -3.54 -3.33 8.18
CA CYS A 62 -3.20 -3.65 6.79
C CYS A 62 -1.75 -3.28 6.42
N ALA A 63 -1.21 -2.16 6.93
CA ALA A 63 0.16 -1.74 6.62
C ALA A 63 1.22 -2.73 7.14
N PRO A 64 1.28 -3.12 8.44
CA PRO A 64 2.24 -4.13 8.90
C PRO A 64 2.08 -5.50 8.22
N TYR A 65 0.85 -5.89 7.86
CA TYR A 65 0.63 -7.14 7.11
C TYR A 65 1.16 -7.04 5.67
N ALA A 66 0.94 -5.92 4.98
CA ALA A 66 1.51 -5.70 3.66
C ALA A 66 3.05 -5.71 3.72
N VAL A 67 3.65 -5.08 4.76
CA VAL A 67 5.10 -5.11 4.99
C VAL A 67 5.62 -6.53 5.25
N MET A 68 4.90 -7.35 6.03
CA MET A 68 5.23 -8.78 6.20
C MET A 68 5.27 -9.50 4.85
N GLY A 69 4.28 -9.25 3.97
CA GLY A 69 4.27 -9.80 2.62
C GLY A 69 5.51 -9.43 1.82
N ILE A 70 5.93 -8.15 1.85
CA ILE A 70 7.15 -7.69 1.18
C ILE A 70 8.40 -8.37 1.74
N ILE A 71 8.53 -8.44 3.07
CA ILE A 71 9.67 -9.11 3.70
C ILE A 71 9.75 -10.57 3.23
N ASN A 72 8.64 -11.30 3.28
CA ASN A 72 8.62 -12.68 2.85
C ASN A 72 9.01 -12.85 1.37
N ILE A 73 8.48 -12.02 0.47
CA ILE A 73 8.83 -12.06 -0.96
C ILE A 73 10.32 -11.81 -1.19
N LEU A 74 10.89 -10.81 -0.52
CA LEU A 74 12.26 -10.37 -0.79
C LEU A 74 13.30 -11.19 -0.05
N THR A 75 13.01 -11.70 1.15
CA THR A 75 13.99 -12.37 2.02
C THR A 75 13.68 -13.84 2.29
N GLY A 76 12.43 -14.27 2.11
CA GLY A 76 11.94 -15.59 2.52
C GLY A 76 11.58 -15.67 4.01
N GLU A 77 11.86 -14.63 4.81
CA GLU A 77 11.55 -14.61 6.24
C GLU A 77 10.05 -14.50 6.50
N ILE A 78 9.60 -15.17 7.56
CA ILE A 78 8.25 -15.01 8.10
C ILE A 78 8.34 -14.22 9.39
N LYS A 79 7.88 -12.98 9.37
CA LYS A 79 7.81 -12.12 10.56
C LYS A 79 6.39 -12.10 11.13
N ASP A 80 6.28 -12.00 12.45
CA ASP A 80 4.98 -11.80 13.11
C ASP A 80 4.43 -10.40 12.76
N PRO A 81 3.28 -10.30 12.08
CA PRO A 81 2.69 -9.01 11.72
C PRO A 81 2.23 -8.20 12.92
N GLU A 82 1.96 -8.82 14.08
CA GLU A 82 1.60 -8.09 15.30
C GLU A 82 2.84 -7.44 15.95
N MET A 83 4.02 -8.06 15.83
CA MET A 83 5.27 -7.39 16.21
C MET A 83 5.55 -6.19 15.30
N LEU A 84 5.41 -6.36 13.98
CA LEU A 84 5.51 -5.25 13.02
C LEU A 84 4.49 -4.14 13.33
N ALA A 85 3.28 -4.49 13.76
CA ALA A 85 2.24 -3.53 14.14
C ALA A 85 2.64 -2.68 15.35
N ARG A 86 3.32 -3.27 16.36
CA ARG A 86 3.83 -2.53 17.54
C ARG A 86 4.95 -1.56 17.15
N GLU A 87 5.70 -1.86 16.12
CA GLU A 87 6.80 -1.04 15.62
C GLU A 87 6.36 0.06 14.66
N THR A 88 5.13 -0.02 14.15
CA THR A 88 4.60 0.91 13.16
C THR A 88 4.36 2.29 13.77
N LYS A 89 5.00 3.30 13.21
CA LYS A 89 4.81 4.73 13.55
C LYS A 89 3.75 5.37 12.65
N TRP A 90 3.49 6.67 12.84
CA TRP A 90 2.55 7.46 12.02
C TRP A 90 1.15 6.82 11.93
N ARG A 91 0.68 6.34 13.06
CA ARG A 91 -0.67 5.78 13.19
C ARG A 91 -1.61 6.82 13.79
N ILE A 92 -2.83 6.83 13.30
CA ILE A 92 -3.91 7.65 13.82
C ILE A 92 -4.97 6.77 14.51
N ILE A 93 -6.09 7.38 14.91
CA ILE A 93 -7.20 6.71 15.61
C ILE A 93 -7.49 5.33 14.96
N LYS A 94 -7.66 4.31 15.79
CA LYS A 94 -7.98 2.93 15.40
C LYS A 94 -6.93 2.28 14.47
N ASN A 95 -5.65 2.57 14.72
CA ASN A 95 -4.53 1.94 14.00
C ASN A 95 -4.41 2.23 12.50
N LEU A 96 -5.11 3.19 11.95
CA LEU A 96 -4.90 3.61 10.56
C LEU A 96 -3.48 4.14 10.39
N THR A 97 -2.74 3.58 9.44
CA THR A 97 -1.34 3.92 9.19
C THR A 97 -1.22 4.79 7.96
N PHE A 98 -0.54 5.94 8.07
CA PHE A 98 -0.21 6.76 6.90
C PHE A 98 0.91 6.11 6.06
N PRO A 99 1.02 6.45 4.76
CA PRO A 99 2.10 5.97 3.89
C PRO A 99 3.50 6.11 4.50
N GLN A 100 3.77 7.21 5.25
CA GLN A 100 5.04 7.38 5.97
C GLN A 100 5.32 6.24 6.94
N GLY A 101 4.34 5.84 7.74
CA GLY A 101 4.54 4.78 8.73
C GLY A 101 4.82 3.42 8.08
N LEU A 102 4.21 3.15 6.93
CA LEU A 102 4.49 1.96 6.13
C LEU A 102 5.92 1.99 5.59
N ILE A 103 6.38 3.14 5.05
CA ILE A 103 7.73 3.31 4.52
C ILE A 103 8.79 3.20 5.61
N ASP A 104 8.57 3.87 6.75
CA ASP A 104 9.50 3.79 7.89
C ASP A 104 9.63 2.33 8.38
N LEU A 105 8.53 1.57 8.38
CA LEU A 105 8.56 0.16 8.76
C LEU A 105 9.32 -0.69 7.74
N LEU A 106 9.17 -0.44 6.43
CA LEU A 106 9.95 -1.09 5.37
C LEU A 106 11.44 -0.79 5.54
N HIS A 107 11.82 0.47 5.73
CA HIS A 107 13.22 0.88 5.93
C HIS A 107 13.84 0.25 7.18
N LYS A 108 13.07 0.17 8.29
CA LYS A 108 13.51 -0.50 9.52
C LYS A 108 13.83 -1.99 9.29
N ASN A 109 13.21 -2.59 8.28
CA ASN A 109 13.44 -3.98 7.88
C ASN A 109 14.40 -4.11 6.68
N ASN A 110 15.24 -3.09 6.43
CA ASN A 110 16.24 -3.07 5.36
C ASN A 110 15.66 -3.26 3.95
N ILE A 111 14.45 -2.76 3.71
CA ILE A 111 13.80 -2.77 2.40
C ILE A 111 13.94 -1.39 1.77
N LYS A 112 14.57 -1.31 0.59
CA LYS A 112 14.59 -0.08 -0.21
C LYS A 112 13.21 0.18 -0.79
N THR A 113 12.81 1.45 -0.81
CA THR A 113 11.49 1.85 -1.32
C THR A 113 11.60 3.01 -2.30
N LYS A 114 10.69 3.03 -3.27
CA LYS A 114 10.45 4.18 -4.12
C LYS A 114 8.96 4.44 -4.22
N GLU A 115 8.53 5.62 -3.78
CA GLU A 115 7.14 6.05 -3.87
C GLU A 115 6.80 6.55 -5.26
N TYR A 116 5.54 6.34 -5.67
CA TYR A 116 4.98 6.83 -6.92
C TYR A 116 3.56 7.33 -6.72
N SER A 117 3.19 8.38 -7.45
CA SER A 117 1.81 8.79 -7.63
C SER A 117 1.49 8.76 -9.13
N LEU A 118 0.65 7.83 -9.54
CA LEU A 118 0.33 7.62 -10.95
C LEU A 118 -0.98 8.33 -11.36
N LYS A 119 -1.36 9.38 -10.64
CA LYS A 119 -2.62 10.10 -10.85
C LYS A 119 -2.78 10.73 -12.23
N ILE A 120 -1.66 11.06 -12.91
CA ILE A 120 -1.65 11.71 -14.23
C ILE A 120 -1.70 10.71 -15.38
N TYR A 121 -1.53 9.42 -15.11
CA TYR A 121 -1.49 8.37 -16.12
C TYR A 121 -2.86 7.72 -16.31
N SER A 122 -3.12 7.25 -17.52
CA SER A 122 -4.34 6.51 -17.86
C SER A 122 -4.42 5.16 -17.12
N ASN A 123 -5.61 4.57 -17.08
CA ASN A 123 -5.82 3.25 -16.49
C ASN A 123 -4.93 2.17 -17.14
N ASN A 124 -4.79 2.22 -18.48
CA ASN A 124 -3.97 1.25 -19.21
C ASN A 124 -2.48 1.41 -18.88
N GLU A 125 -1.96 2.63 -18.87
CA GLU A 125 -0.57 2.89 -18.47
C GLU A 125 -0.28 2.40 -17.05
N ARG A 126 -1.21 2.56 -16.12
CA ARG A 126 -1.08 2.05 -14.75
C ARG A 126 -1.04 0.52 -14.69
N ILE A 127 -1.86 -0.17 -15.50
CA ILE A 127 -1.83 -1.63 -15.63
C ILE A 127 -0.47 -2.08 -16.18
N ILE A 128 0.01 -1.47 -17.26
CA ILE A 128 1.32 -1.76 -17.85
C ILE A 128 2.43 -1.53 -16.82
N TRP A 129 2.36 -0.42 -16.09
CA TRP A 129 3.36 -0.11 -15.05
C TRP A 129 3.40 -1.15 -13.94
N LEU A 130 2.25 -1.61 -13.43
CA LEU A 130 2.18 -2.67 -12.42
C LEU A 130 2.84 -3.96 -12.93
N LYS A 131 2.52 -4.38 -14.16
CA LYS A 131 3.10 -5.56 -14.79
C LYS A 131 4.62 -5.43 -14.92
N ASN A 132 5.10 -4.28 -15.39
CA ASN A 132 6.54 -3.99 -15.51
C ASN A 132 7.28 -4.08 -14.18
N GLN A 133 6.68 -3.63 -13.06
CA GLN A 133 7.33 -3.79 -11.75
C GLN A 133 7.47 -5.26 -11.37
N ILE A 134 6.45 -6.08 -11.59
CA ILE A 134 6.51 -7.52 -11.32
C ILE A 134 7.54 -8.21 -12.21
N ASP A 135 7.63 -7.85 -13.50
CA ASP A 135 8.64 -8.38 -14.42
C ASP A 135 10.07 -8.03 -13.97
N ASN A 136 10.24 -6.86 -13.39
CA ASN A 136 11.50 -6.43 -12.79
C ASN A 136 11.75 -7.01 -11.37
N ARG A 137 10.93 -7.97 -10.94
CA ARG A 137 11.02 -8.63 -9.62
C ARG A 137 10.81 -7.68 -8.43
N ASN A 138 10.09 -6.59 -8.64
CA ASN A 138 9.77 -5.61 -7.62
C ASN A 138 8.33 -5.80 -7.12
N PRO A 139 8.11 -6.27 -5.88
CA PRO A 139 6.78 -6.26 -5.28
C PRO A 139 6.31 -4.83 -4.99
N ILE A 140 4.99 -4.63 -5.05
CA ILE A 140 4.38 -3.31 -4.95
C ILE A 140 3.32 -3.32 -3.85
N ILE A 141 3.30 -2.29 -3.00
CA ILE A 141 2.14 -2.04 -2.14
C ILE A 141 1.33 -0.90 -2.73
N LEU A 142 0.02 -1.10 -2.84
CA LEU A 142 -0.94 -0.09 -3.26
C LEU A 142 -1.76 0.40 -2.08
N LEU A 143 -2.08 1.70 -2.08
CA LEU A 143 -3.10 2.28 -1.21
C LEU A 143 -4.41 2.39 -1.99
N VAL A 144 -5.38 1.61 -1.60
CA VAL A 144 -6.66 1.42 -2.28
C VAL A 144 -7.82 1.72 -1.35
N LYS A 145 -9.05 1.70 -1.88
CA LYS A 145 -10.27 1.79 -1.08
C LYS A 145 -11.12 0.54 -1.28
N VAL A 146 -11.27 -0.24 -0.21
CA VAL A 146 -12.09 -1.46 -0.17
C VAL A 146 -13.26 -1.24 0.79
N LYS A 147 -14.50 -1.44 0.35
CA LYS A 147 -15.71 -1.28 1.19
C LYS A 147 -15.69 0.03 2.02
N ASN A 148 -15.35 1.15 1.38
CA ASN A 148 -15.22 2.49 2.00
C ASN A 148 -14.08 2.67 3.02
N ILE A 149 -13.16 1.72 3.14
CA ILE A 149 -11.99 1.79 4.04
C ILE A 149 -10.72 1.91 3.20
N GLN A 150 -9.81 2.81 3.60
CA GLN A 150 -8.46 2.86 3.03
C GLN A 150 -7.69 1.61 3.45
N HIS A 151 -7.04 0.97 2.49
CA HIS A 151 -6.43 -0.33 2.68
C HIS A 151 -5.12 -0.47 1.92
N TYR A 152 -4.17 -1.21 2.48
CA TYR A 152 -2.94 -1.61 1.80
C TYR A 152 -2.99 -3.09 1.47
N PHE A 153 -2.67 -3.43 0.22
CA PHE A 153 -2.37 -4.78 -0.19
C PHE A 153 -1.10 -4.86 -1.05
N THR A 154 -0.54 -6.04 -1.17
CA THR A 154 0.68 -6.29 -1.93
C THR A 154 0.36 -6.94 -3.27
N VAL A 155 0.74 -6.32 -4.37
CA VAL A 155 0.69 -6.91 -5.72
C VAL A 155 1.92 -7.79 -5.89
N ILE A 156 1.69 -9.06 -6.25
CA ILE A 156 2.72 -10.09 -6.32
C ILE A 156 2.80 -10.78 -7.68
N GLY A 157 1.80 -10.60 -8.51
CA GLY A 157 1.77 -11.23 -9.81
C GLY A 157 0.64 -10.72 -10.68
N TYR A 158 0.63 -11.17 -11.92
CA TYR A 158 -0.43 -10.87 -12.88
C TYR A 158 -0.58 -12.00 -13.90
N ASP A 159 -1.74 -12.03 -14.54
CA ASP A 159 -1.99 -12.72 -15.79
C ASP A 159 -2.54 -11.76 -16.86
N LYS A 160 -3.09 -12.30 -17.94
CA LYS A 160 -3.72 -11.49 -19.00
C LYS A 160 -4.88 -10.66 -18.47
N ASN A 161 -5.66 -11.15 -17.52
CA ASN A 161 -6.95 -10.63 -17.11
C ASN A 161 -6.92 -9.84 -15.80
N GLY A 162 -5.86 -10.00 -14.96
CA GLY A 162 -5.84 -9.39 -13.64
C GLY A 162 -4.54 -9.61 -12.87
N PHE A 163 -4.64 -9.41 -11.57
CA PHE A 163 -3.52 -9.37 -10.64
C PHE A 163 -3.72 -10.33 -9.46
N MET A 164 -2.63 -10.96 -9.08
CA MET A 164 -2.48 -11.80 -7.91
C MET A 164 -1.97 -10.96 -6.74
N LEU A 165 -2.56 -11.12 -5.57
CA LEU A 165 -2.33 -10.24 -4.43
C LEU A 165 -2.15 -11.04 -3.13
N TYR A 166 -1.37 -10.47 -2.22
CA TYR A 166 -1.52 -10.74 -0.81
C TYR A 166 -2.39 -9.63 -0.19
N ASP A 167 -3.58 -10.02 0.25
CA ASP A 167 -4.58 -9.15 0.87
C ASP A 167 -4.96 -9.66 2.26
N SER A 168 -4.53 -8.95 3.30
CA SER A 168 -4.84 -9.27 4.67
C SER A 168 -6.29 -8.96 5.08
N LEU A 169 -7.08 -8.31 4.20
CA LEU A 169 -8.51 -8.08 4.40
C LEU A 169 -9.37 -9.20 3.81
N GLN A 170 -8.76 -10.22 3.17
CA GLN A 170 -9.45 -11.40 2.66
C GLN A 170 -10.18 -12.15 3.79
N GLU A 171 -11.25 -12.82 3.47
CA GLU A 171 -12.07 -13.56 4.43
C GLU A 171 -11.28 -14.68 5.09
N LYS A 172 -11.64 -15.02 6.32
CA LYS A 172 -11.07 -16.18 7.04
C LYS A 172 -11.59 -17.47 6.43
N GLN A 173 -10.78 -18.52 6.52
CA GLN A 173 -11.21 -19.87 6.18
C GLN A 173 -12.32 -20.38 7.10
N ASN A 174 -12.23 -20.04 8.40
CA ASN A 174 -13.25 -20.29 9.42
C ASN A 174 -13.00 -19.36 10.63
N GLU A 175 -13.92 -19.35 11.60
CA GLU A 175 -13.82 -18.46 12.77
C GLU A 175 -12.65 -18.77 13.70
N ASN A 176 -12.22 -20.04 13.77
CA ASN A 176 -11.18 -20.51 14.68
C ASN A 176 -9.76 -20.28 14.17
N THR A 177 -9.58 -19.78 12.95
CA THR A 177 -8.27 -19.51 12.38
C THR A 177 -8.14 -18.07 11.94
N ARG A 178 -6.89 -17.60 11.88
CA ARG A 178 -6.54 -16.33 11.23
C ARG A 178 -6.20 -16.52 9.76
N LYS A 179 -6.10 -17.75 9.27
CA LYS A 179 -5.84 -18.02 7.85
C LYS A 179 -6.97 -17.52 6.98
N THR A 180 -6.62 -16.92 5.86
CA THR A 180 -7.57 -16.45 4.86
C THR A 180 -7.91 -17.54 3.87
N ILE A 181 -9.06 -17.43 3.24
CA ILE A 181 -9.37 -18.20 2.03
C ILE A 181 -8.44 -17.78 0.89
N ILE A 182 -8.35 -18.61 -0.14
CA ILE A 182 -7.60 -18.35 -1.38
C ILE A 182 -8.60 -18.34 -2.53
N ASP A 183 -8.69 -17.23 -3.26
CA ASP A 183 -9.66 -17.07 -4.36
C ASP A 183 -9.42 -18.08 -5.50
N LYS A 184 -8.15 -18.27 -5.87
CA LYS A 184 -7.72 -19.17 -6.94
C LYS A 184 -6.49 -19.95 -6.52
N LYS A 185 -6.64 -21.25 -6.31
CA LYS A 185 -5.56 -22.12 -5.80
C LYS A 185 -4.40 -22.29 -6.77
N GLU A 186 -4.64 -22.12 -8.05
CA GLU A 186 -3.65 -22.18 -9.13
C GLU A 186 -2.75 -20.96 -9.22
N TYR A 187 -3.08 -19.87 -8.49
CA TYR A 187 -2.32 -18.62 -8.49
C TYR A 187 -1.61 -18.39 -7.17
N MET A 188 -0.53 -17.61 -7.23
CA MET A 188 0.12 -17.08 -6.03
C MET A 188 -0.76 -16.02 -5.37
N GLY A 189 -0.67 -15.94 -4.03
CA GLY A 189 -1.47 -15.00 -3.25
C GLY A 189 -2.80 -15.58 -2.78
N ASN A 190 -3.50 -14.81 -1.97
CA ASN A 190 -4.79 -15.21 -1.43
C ASN A 190 -5.96 -14.45 -2.07
N ARG A 191 -5.68 -13.46 -2.93
CA ARG A 191 -6.68 -12.64 -3.60
C ARG A 191 -6.35 -12.47 -5.08
N TYR A 192 -7.38 -12.45 -5.91
CA TYR A 192 -7.29 -12.12 -7.31
C TYR A 192 -8.28 -11.02 -7.66
N TYR A 193 -7.81 -9.97 -8.33
CA TYR A 193 -8.66 -8.93 -8.91
C TYR A 193 -8.41 -8.80 -10.40
N THR A 194 -9.48 -8.64 -11.17
CA THR A 194 -9.39 -8.28 -12.59
C THR A 194 -8.71 -6.92 -12.77
N ASN A 195 -8.22 -6.64 -13.98
CA ASN A 195 -7.63 -5.34 -14.32
C ASN A 195 -8.56 -4.16 -13.97
N ASN A 196 -9.86 -4.30 -14.23
CA ASN A 196 -10.83 -3.26 -13.93
C ASN A 196 -11.06 -3.09 -12.43
N GLU A 197 -11.16 -4.19 -11.68
CA GLU A 197 -11.38 -4.13 -10.23
C GLU A 197 -10.20 -3.46 -9.52
N ILE A 198 -8.97 -3.87 -9.79
CA ILE A 198 -7.80 -3.29 -9.12
C ILE A 198 -7.66 -1.80 -9.44
N ILE A 199 -7.92 -1.38 -10.67
CA ILE A 199 -7.87 0.02 -11.07
C ILE A 199 -8.96 0.84 -10.37
N ASN A 200 -10.18 0.33 -10.26
CA ASN A 200 -11.27 1.01 -9.58
C ASN A 200 -10.95 1.19 -8.08
N LEU A 201 -10.49 0.13 -7.40
CA LEU A 201 -10.08 0.21 -6.00
C LEU A 201 -8.94 1.22 -5.79
N TRP A 202 -7.99 1.28 -6.72
CA TRP A 202 -6.85 2.21 -6.65
C TRP A 202 -7.24 3.65 -6.97
N ASN A 203 -8.17 3.86 -7.91
CA ASN A 203 -8.71 5.18 -8.21
C ASN A 203 -9.47 5.80 -7.03
N ASP A 204 -10.14 4.96 -6.24
CA ASP A 204 -10.88 5.38 -5.06
C ASP A 204 -10.01 5.53 -3.81
N GLY A 205 -8.79 5.01 -3.84
CA GLY A 205 -7.83 5.05 -2.75
C GLY A 205 -7.13 6.41 -2.59
N GLY A 206 -6.30 6.51 -1.54
CA GLY A 206 -5.36 7.61 -1.36
C GLY A 206 -5.92 8.90 -0.82
N TYR A 207 -6.98 8.85 -0.02
CA TYR A 207 -7.58 10.04 0.63
C TYR A 207 -7.94 11.16 -0.38
N LYS A 208 -8.30 10.78 -1.60
CA LYS A 208 -8.76 11.62 -2.73
C LYS A 208 -7.73 12.63 -3.26
N ILE A 209 -7.06 13.40 -2.40
CA ILE A 209 -6.23 14.55 -2.79
C ILE A 209 -4.75 14.21 -2.65
N PHE A 210 -4.33 13.67 -1.51
CA PHE A 210 -2.91 13.60 -1.13
C PHE A 210 -2.17 12.39 -1.70
N PHE A 211 -2.79 11.22 -1.72
CA PHE A 211 -2.16 9.95 -2.11
C PHE A 211 -2.95 9.24 -3.22
N LYS A 212 -3.55 10.01 -4.14
CA LYS A 212 -4.32 9.43 -5.24
C LYS A 212 -3.41 8.59 -6.14
N ASN A 213 -3.83 7.35 -6.42
CA ASN A 213 -3.07 6.36 -7.17
C ASN A 213 -1.64 6.19 -6.64
N TRP A 214 -1.53 6.18 -5.30
CA TRP A 214 -0.26 5.99 -4.62
C TRP A 214 0.15 4.52 -4.63
N ALA A 215 1.45 4.31 -4.84
CA ALA A 215 2.11 3.03 -4.77
C ALA A 215 3.50 3.17 -4.15
N VAL A 216 3.98 2.12 -3.52
CA VAL A 216 5.39 1.98 -3.17
C VAL A 216 5.95 0.69 -3.78
N VAL A 217 7.04 0.84 -4.51
CA VAL A 217 7.82 -0.24 -5.09
C VAL A 217 8.93 -0.59 -4.10
N CYS A 218 9.10 -1.89 -3.85
CA CYS A 218 10.05 -2.40 -2.88
C CYS A 218 11.15 -3.22 -3.56
N GLY A 219 12.38 -3.12 -3.05
CA GLY A 219 13.55 -3.85 -3.55
C GLY A 219 14.50 -4.24 -2.43
N LYS A 220 15.43 -5.17 -2.73
CA LYS A 220 16.52 -5.50 -1.79
C LYS A 220 17.48 -4.33 -1.66
N THR A 221 18.09 -4.23 -0.50
CA THR A 221 19.20 -3.30 -0.20
C THR A 221 20.44 -3.67 -0.98
#